data_514fc76c3e994c2ae7d902cc82827e57
#
_entry.id   514fc76c3e994c2ae7d902cc82827e57
#
_cell.length_a   1.000
_cell.length_b   1.000
_cell.length_c   1.000
_cell.angle_alpha   90.00
_cell.angle_beta   90.00
_cell.angle_gamma   90.00
#
_symmetry.space_group_name_H-M   'P 1'
#
loop_
_entity.id
_entity.type
_entity.pdbx_description
1 polymer ?
#
loop_
_entity_poly.entity_id
_entity_poly.type
_entity_poly.pdbx_seq_one_letter_code
_entity_poly.pdbx_strand_id
1 'polypeptide(L)' 'MDVLWLGYDGLTVRYADIAAIMHYHPSLDARIIGAYGRVPANVRAIVVTGDGSYFPSSWLIDHLRQRWYDWRGARA' A
#
# COMPACT_ATOMS: atom_id res chain seq x y z
N MET A 1 -6.16 -15.83 2.30
CA MET A 1 -6.34 -14.94 1.15
C MET A 1 -5.15 -14.00 1.03
N ASP A 2 -4.66 -13.82 -0.19
CA ASP A 2 -3.35 -13.20 -0.41
C ASP A 2 -3.44 -11.73 -0.80
N VAL A 3 -4.42 -11.01 -0.27
CA VAL A 3 -4.60 -9.59 -0.54
C VAL A 3 -4.59 -8.79 0.75
N LEU A 4 -4.11 -7.55 0.63
CA LEU A 4 -4.06 -6.57 1.71
C LEU A 4 -5.01 -5.44 1.39
N TRP A 5 -5.96 -5.18 2.31
CA TRP A 5 -6.85 -4.03 2.20
C TRP A 5 -6.13 -2.79 2.74
N LEU A 6 -6.19 -1.69 1.97
CA LEU A 6 -5.42 -0.49 2.29
C LEU A 6 -6.20 0.56 3.07
N GLY A 7 -7.45 0.27 3.45
CA GLY A 7 -8.25 1.17 4.27
C GLY A 7 -9.22 2.06 3.50
N TYR A 8 -9.22 1.95 2.17
CA TYR A 8 -10.18 2.66 1.33
C TYR A 8 -11.08 1.65 0.61
N ASP A 9 -12.31 2.05 0.36
CA ASP A 9 -13.31 1.16 -0.21
C ASP A 9 -12.84 0.56 -1.53
N GLY A 10 -12.83 -0.76 -1.59
CA GLY A 10 -12.45 -1.50 -2.79
C GLY A 10 -10.98 -1.52 -3.13
N LEU A 11 -10.11 -0.86 -2.35
CA LEU A 11 -8.68 -0.83 -2.66
C LEU A 11 -7.95 -1.95 -1.94
N THR A 12 -7.56 -2.96 -2.71
CA THR A 12 -6.74 -4.07 -2.23
C THR A 12 -5.54 -4.25 -3.15
N VAL A 13 -4.44 -4.77 -2.60
CA VAL A 13 -3.28 -5.20 -3.38
C VAL A 13 -2.93 -6.62 -3.00
N ARG A 14 -2.40 -7.38 -3.95
CA ARG A 14 -1.92 -8.72 -3.65
C ARG A 14 -0.58 -8.62 -2.95
N TYR A 15 -0.41 -9.39 -1.87
CA TYR A 15 0.88 -9.41 -1.16
C TYR A 15 2.05 -9.72 -2.10
N ALA A 16 1.85 -10.62 -3.05
CA ALA A 16 2.89 -11.01 -3.99
C ALA A 16 3.35 -9.85 -4.90
N ASP A 17 2.51 -8.84 -5.08
CA ASP A 17 2.83 -7.70 -5.95
C ASP A 17 3.53 -6.56 -5.20
N ILE A 18 3.61 -6.62 -3.87
CA ILE A 18 4.19 -5.53 -3.07
C ILE A 18 5.71 -5.54 -3.23
N ALA A 19 6.26 -4.41 -3.67
CA ALA A 19 7.69 -4.20 -3.76
C ALA A 19 8.25 -3.42 -2.56
N ALA A 20 7.47 -2.47 -2.02
CA ALA A 20 7.89 -1.66 -0.88
C ALA A 20 6.69 -1.06 -0.17
N ILE A 21 6.87 -0.73 1.10
CA ILE A 21 5.90 0.04 1.89
C ILE A 21 6.65 1.21 2.49
N MET A 22 6.12 2.43 2.33
CA MET A 22 6.81 3.63 2.77
C MET A 22 5.84 4.61 3.42
N HIS A 23 6.38 5.58 4.15
CA HIS A 23 5.58 6.66 4.71
C HIS A 23 5.02 7.55 3.62
N TYR A 24 3.81 8.07 3.84
CA TYR A 24 3.25 9.07 2.96
C TYR A 24 4.01 10.40 3.10
N HIS A 25 4.19 11.07 1.96
CA HIS A 25 4.67 12.44 1.90
C HIS A 25 3.96 13.14 0.72
N PRO A 26 3.59 14.43 0.86
CA PRO A 26 2.88 15.13 -0.23
C PRO A 26 3.61 15.16 -1.57
N SER A 27 4.94 15.02 -1.57
CA SER A 27 5.71 14.92 -2.82
C SER A 27 5.33 13.70 -3.67
N LEU A 28 4.62 12.73 -3.08
CA LEU A 28 4.18 11.53 -3.78
C LEU A 28 2.77 11.64 -4.38
N ASP A 29 2.11 12.79 -4.20
CA ASP A 29 0.70 12.95 -4.61
C ASP A 29 0.48 12.67 -6.11
N ALA A 30 1.39 13.13 -6.97
CA ALA A 30 1.26 12.87 -8.40
C ALA A 30 1.31 11.38 -8.73
N ARG A 31 2.13 10.62 -8.01
CA ARG A 31 2.23 9.17 -8.20
C ARG A 31 1.00 8.45 -7.68
N ILE A 32 0.43 8.92 -6.56
CA ILE A 32 -0.83 8.38 -6.03
C ILE A 32 -1.95 8.62 -7.03
N ILE A 33 -2.04 9.81 -7.59
CA ILE A 33 -3.07 10.14 -8.60
C ILE A 33 -2.91 9.22 -9.82
N GLY A 34 -1.67 8.95 -10.24
CA GLY A 34 -1.43 8.05 -11.37
C GLY A 34 -1.91 6.63 -11.13
N ALA A 35 -1.84 6.13 -9.89
CA ALA A 35 -2.24 4.76 -9.56
C ALA A 35 -3.70 4.65 -9.12
N TYR A 36 -4.19 5.62 -8.35
CA TYR A 36 -5.49 5.53 -7.69
C TYR A 36 -6.53 6.53 -8.25
N GLY A 37 -6.07 7.55 -8.97
CA GLY A 37 -6.93 8.56 -9.58
C GLY A 37 -7.12 9.81 -8.75
N ARG A 38 -6.79 9.78 -7.46
CA ARG A 38 -6.88 10.92 -6.55
C ARG A 38 -6.07 10.63 -5.29
N VAL A 39 -5.83 11.68 -4.50
CA VAL A 39 -5.25 11.52 -3.16
C VAL A 39 -6.41 11.52 -2.17
N PRO A 40 -6.73 10.37 -1.57
CA PRO A 40 -7.83 10.31 -0.61
C PRO A 40 -7.46 10.95 0.74
N ALA A 41 -8.46 11.11 1.61
CA ALA A 41 -8.23 11.66 2.95
C ALA A 41 -7.43 10.68 3.82
N ASN A 42 -6.64 11.24 4.74
CA ASN A 42 -5.95 10.47 5.79
C ASN A 42 -4.96 9.44 5.27
N VAL A 43 -4.25 9.76 4.19
CA VAL A 43 -3.17 8.89 3.72
C VAL A 43 -2.04 8.90 4.74
N ARG A 44 -1.64 7.72 5.23
CA ARG A 44 -0.57 7.58 6.21
C ARG A 44 0.64 6.83 5.67
N ALA A 45 0.39 5.95 4.70
CA ALA A 45 1.45 5.14 4.09
C ALA A 45 1.16 4.92 2.62
N ILE A 46 2.18 4.45 1.92
CA ILE A 46 2.10 4.13 0.49
C ILE A 46 2.58 2.70 0.31
N VAL A 47 1.83 1.93 -0.48
CA VAL A 47 2.23 0.59 -0.91
C VAL A 47 2.65 0.68 -2.36
N VAL A 48 3.90 0.36 -2.64
CA VAL A 48 4.45 0.36 -4.00
C VAL A 48 4.43 -1.05 -4.53
N THR A 49 3.84 -1.24 -5.70
CA THR A 49 3.81 -2.54 -6.36
C THR A 49 4.95 -2.65 -7.38
N GLY A 50 5.22 -3.89 -7.83
CA GLY A 50 6.36 -4.17 -8.69
C GLY A 50 6.31 -3.47 -10.05
N ASP A 51 5.12 -3.04 -10.50
CA ASP A 51 4.96 -2.27 -11.74
C ASP A 51 5.18 -0.77 -11.56
N GLY A 52 5.56 -0.34 -10.35
CA GLY A 52 5.81 1.08 -10.07
C GLY A 52 4.59 1.88 -9.66
N SER A 53 3.45 1.24 -9.37
CA SER A 53 2.24 1.92 -8.90
C SER A 53 2.34 2.25 -7.41
N TYR A 54 1.90 3.47 -7.05
CA TYR A 54 1.93 3.96 -5.66
C TYR A 54 0.52 4.06 -5.13
N PHE A 55 0.10 3.07 -4.35
CA PHE A 55 -1.26 3.03 -3.80
C PHE A 55 -1.30 3.62 -2.40
N PRO A 56 -2.28 4.50 -2.11
CA PRO A 56 -2.41 5.10 -0.79
C PRO A 56 -3.00 4.13 0.23
N SER A 57 -2.62 4.31 1.49
CA SER A 57 -3.22 3.57 2.60
C SER A 57 -3.52 4.50 3.77
N SER A 58 -4.66 4.27 4.42
CA SER A 58 -5.02 4.95 5.66
C SER A 58 -4.45 4.26 6.90
N TRP A 59 -3.86 3.08 6.73
CA TRP A 59 -3.25 2.34 7.82
C TRP A 59 -1.87 2.89 8.16
N LEU A 60 -1.48 2.77 9.44
CA LEU A 60 -0.12 3.06 9.84
C LEU A 60 0.85 2.10 9.14
N ILE A 61 2.04 2.60 8.84
CA ILE A 61 3.05 1.83 8.13
C ILE A 61 3.42 0.54 8.86
N ASP A 62 3.47 0.59 10.19
CA ASP A 62 3.82 -0.60 10.98
C ASP A 62 2.77 -1.70 10.84
N HIS A 63 1.50 -1.32 10.76
CA HIS A 63 0.42 -2.29 10.54
C HIS A 63 0.59 -3.00 9.19
N LEU A 64 0.86 -2.24 8.13
CA LEU A 64 1.04 -2.79 6.78
C LEU A 64 2.28 -3.68 6.72
N ARG A 65 3.39 -3.23 7.30
CA ARG A 65 4.62 -4.00 7.34
C ARG A 65 4.45 -5.30 8.09
N GLN A 66 3.76 -5.28 9.22
CA GLN A 66 3.52 -6.49 10.01
C GLN A 66 2.72 -7.51 9.21
N ARG A 67 1.65 -7.07 8.55
CA ARG A 67 0.85 -7.94 7.69
C ARG A 67 1.67 -8.55 6.57
N TRP A 68 2.49 -7.74 5.92
CA TRP A 68 3.33 -8.21 4.82
C TRP A 68 4.37 -9.21 5.28
N TYR A 69 5.02 -8.93 6.41
CA TYR A 69 6.03 -9.84 6.98
C TYR A 69 5.39 -11.15 7.42
N ASP A 70 4.21 -11.10 8.02
CA ASP A 70 3.48 -12.31 8.41
C ASP A 70 3.16 -13.19 7.20
N TRP A 71 2.72 -12.58 6.11
CA TRP A 71 2.45 -13.31 4.88
C TRP A 71 3.72 -13.94 4.31
N ARG A 72 4.83 -13.21 4.29
CA ARG A 72 6.12 -13.73 3.82
C ARG A 72 6.62 -14.86 4.70
N GLY A 73 6.48 -14.73 6.02
CA GLY A 73 6.87 -15.79 6.96
C GLY A 73 6.05 -17.04 6.81
N ALA A 74 4.75 -16.91 6.54
CA ALA A 74 3.87 -18.06 6.33
C ALA A 74 4.21 -18.84 5.05
N ARG A 75 4.89 -18.20 4.10
CA ARG A 75 5.30 -18.83 2.83
C ARG A 75 6.71 -19.40 2.86
N ALA A 76 7.48 -19.03 3.85
CA ALA A 76 8.89 -19.42 3.94
C ALA A 76 9.09 -20.91 4.25
#